data_8ab38500fbd5eb276c9a4cbba135f07f
#
_entry.id   8ab38500fbd5eb276c9a4cbba135f07f
#
_cell.length_a   1.000
_cell.length_b   1.000
_cell.length_c   1.000
_cell.angle_alpha   90.00
_cell.angle_beta   90.00
_cell.angle_gamma   90.00
#
_symmetry.space_group_name_H-M   'P 1'
#
loop_
_entity.id
_entity.type
_entity.pdbx_description
1 polymer ?
#
loop_
_entity_poly.entity_id
_entity_poly.type
_entity_poly.pdbx_seq_one_letter_code
_entity_poly.pdbx_strand_id
1 'polypeptide(L)'
;MKDHECETYQTMQHPQRPYGLLGKTLKHSFSPQLHAAIGAALGTSYPYILFEKQPEELASFLRGDSWAGLNVTIPYKEAVIPYCDALSDEASEIGAVNTIVRDGERLIGHNTDYAGFRALLRENGVAVRGANCLVLGSGGASKTVQCVLRDLGAAKVTVVSRSGDVNYTNASQQQDAEILVNTTPIGMYPNNGQAPLYPGSFTRLQWAVDVIYNPLRTNLLCQANKAGMETVGGLGMLIGQGIAAAELFLGRAIPQTIGAKIEKDMLLEKENIVLIGMPGVGKTTVGMEIAERMGREFYDIDQMTVYDDGREIPQIFAEEGEAYFRQLEQKIVLSLANVTGAVIACGGGVVTREENYYALAENGRLIFLNRDLTMLPTDGRPISQAVPLARLYRMRLPLYRSWCDAELTITGMQPDEAARHIIDML
;
A
#
# COMPACT_ATOMS: atom_id res chain seq x y z
N MET A 1 62.23 -11.04 -35.24
CA MET A 1 61.73 -11.00 -33.89
C MET A 1 61.30 -9.58 -33.68
N LYS A 2 59.98 -9.32 -33.71
CA LYS A 2 59.38 -8.04 -33.44
C LYS A 2 58.30 -8.33 -32.41
N ASP A 3 58.53 -7.75 -31.24
CA ASP A 3 57.57 -7.79 -30.11
C ASP A 3 56.35 -6.97 -30.46
N HIS A 4 55.16 -7.60 -30.40
CA HIS A 4 53.88 -6.89 -30.44
C HIS A 4 53.46 -6.54 -28.99
N GLU A 5 53.66 -5.28 -28.64
CA GLU A 5 53.06 -4.68 -27.47
C GLU A 5 51.54 -4.64 -27.67
N CYS A 6 50.83 -5.34 -26.77
CA CYS A 6 49.39 -5.33 -26.69
C CYS A 6 49.01 -4.07 -25.90
N GLU A 7 48.58 -3.01 -26.58
CA GLU A 7 47.99 -1.83 -25.97
C GLU A 7 46.64 -2.22 -25.35
N THR A 8 46.61 -2.34 -24.05
CA THR A 8 45.39 -2.43 -23.26
C THR A 8 44.68 -1.08 -23.30
N TYR A 9 43.64 -0.99 -24.16
CA TYR A 9 42.68 0.11 -24.08
C TYR A 9 42.00 0.08 -22.74
N GLN A 10 42.46 0.92 -21.81
CA GLN A 10 41.68 1.32 -20.65
C GLN A 10 40.50 2.14 -21.17
N THR A 11 39.32 1.53 -21.26
CA THR A 11 38.04 2.24 -21.39
C THR A 11 37.88 3.13 -20.17
N MET A 12 38.15 4.43 -20.32
CA MET A 12 37.71 5.45 -19.36
C MET A 12 36.22 5.31 -19.24
N GLN A 13 35.76 4.74 -18.14
CA GLN A 13 34.36 4.76 -17.76
C GLN A 13 34.00 6.23 -17.44
N HIS A 14 33.38 6.91 -18.41
CA HIS A 14 32.67 8.15 -18.08
C HIS A 14 31.71 7.85 -16.93
N PRO A 15 31.64 8.71 -15.90
CA PRO A 15 30.69 8.50 -14.80
C PRO A 15 29.29 8.34 -15.41
N GLN A 16 28.68 7.18 -15.20
CA GLN A 16 27.35 6.90 -15.72
C GLN A 16 26.40 7.96 -15.17
N ARG A 17 25.76 8.71 -16.05
CA ARG A 17 24.72 9.66 -15.67
C ARG A 17 23.64 8.92 -14.89
N PRO A 18 23.15 9.45 -13.77
CA PRO A 18 22.10 8.78 -12.98
C PRO A 18 20.77 8.78 -13.72
N TYR A 19 19.97 7.77 -13.48
CA TYR A 19 18.53 7.82 -13.66
C TYR A 19 17.89 8.51 -12.45
N GLY A 20 16.62 8.89 -12.52
CA GLY A 20 15.99 9.44 -11.34
C GLY A 20 14.54 9.86 -11.50
N LEU A 21 13.97 10.34 -10.40
CA LEU A 21 12.62 10.87 -10.34
C LEU A 21 12.66 12.39 -10.36
N LEU A 22 11.98 12.99 -11.31
CA LEU A 22 11.76 14.44 -11.42
C LEU A 22 10.42 14.83 -10.80
N GLY A 23 10.44 15.73 -9.85
CA GLY A 23 9.24 16.29 -9.22
C GLY A 23 9.52 17.59 -8.48
N LYS A 24 8.48 18.19 -7.91
CA LYS A 24 8.62 19.44 -7.14
C LYS A 24 9.04 19.18 -5.70
N THR A 25 8.49 18.14 -5.07
CA THR A 25 8.80 17.69 -3.70
C THR A 25 8.70 16.18 -3.66
N LEU A 26 9.77 15.49 -3.23
CA LEU A 26 9.93 14.04 -3.40
C LEU A 26 10.26 13.29 -2.10
N LYS A 27 10.12 13.93 -0.93
CA LYS A 27 10.58 13.45 0.38
C LYS A 27 10.08 12.05 0.78
N HIS A 28 8.96 11.58 0.21
CA HIS A 28 8.30 10.31 0.59
C HIS A 28 8.16 9.33 -0.59
N SER A 29 9.01 9.47 -1.64
CA SER A 29 8.94 8.60 -2.79
C SER A 29 9.62 7.26 -2.55
N PHE A 30 8.92 6.15 -2.87
CA PHE A 30 9.49 4.79 -2.87
C PHE A 30 10.29 4.46 -4.15
N SER A 31 10.32 5.33 -5.16
CA SER A 31 11.01 5.06 -6.43
C SER A 31 12.49 4.70 -6.26
N PRO A 32 13.30 5.37 -5.42
CA PRO A 32 14.70 4.98 -5.23
C PRO A 32 14.85 3.55 -4.68
N GLN A 33 14.04 3.16 -3.69
CA GLN A 33 14.05 1.81 -3.12
C GLN A 33 13.64 0.77 -4.15
N LEU A 34 12.60 1.04 -4.93
CA LEU A 34 12.12 0.17 -6.01
C LEU A 34 13.20 -0.04 -7.07
N HIS A 35 13.82 1.03 -7.59
CA HIS A 35 14.88 0.91 -8.61
C HIS A 35 16.15 0.26 -8.08
N ALA A 36 16.48 0.45 -6.79
CA ALA A 36 17.57 -0.28 -6.15
C ALA A 36 17.26 -1.80 -6.06
N ALA A 37 16.02 -2.16 -5.69
CA ALA A 37 15.58 -3.57 -5.66
C ALA A 37 15.57 -4.21 -7.04
N ILE A 38 15.12 -3.50 -8.07
CA ILE A 38 15.18 -3.94 -9.47
C ILE A 38 16.65 -4.17 -9.89
N GLY A 39 17.53 -3.22 -9.60
CA GLY A 39 18.97 -3.33 -9.91
C GLY A 39 19.60 -4.55 -9.23
N ALA A 40 19.33 -4.75 -7.93
CA ALA A 40 19.83 -5.89 -7.17
C ALA A 40 19.35 -7.23 -7.76
N ALA A 41 18.05 -7.34 -8.10
CA ALA A 41 17.47 -8.54 -8.69
C ALA A 41 18.05 -8.86 -10.09
N LEU A 42 18.48 -7.84 -10.83
CA LEU A 42 19.10 -7.98 -12.14
C LEU A 42 20.63 -8.19 -12.10
N GLY A 43 21.24 -8.12 -10.91
CA GLY A 43 22.70 -8.09 -10.76
C GLY A 43 23.36 -6.88 -11.46
N THR A 44 22.61 -5.78 -11.62
CA THR A 44 23.04 -4.56 -12.31
C THR A 44 22.84 -3.36 -11.39
N SER A 45 23.92 -2.68 -11.05
CA SER A 45 23.82 -1.41 -10.31
C SER A 45 23.63 -0.28 -11.30
N TYR A 46 22.58 0.52 -11.11
CA TYR A 46 22.43 1.81 -11.78
C TYR A 46 21.99 2.86 -10.75
N PRO A 47 22.64 4.02 -10.73
CA PRO A 47 22.31 5.07 -9.78
C PRO A 47 20.93 5.66 -10.09
N TYR A 48 20.07 5.72 -9.08
CA TYR A 48 18.76 6.34 -9.19
C TYR A 48 18.58 7.37 -8.07
N ILE A 49 18.36 8.64 -8.44
CA ILE A 49 18.32 9.75 -7.51
C ILE A 49 17.05 10.59 -7.65
N LEU A 50 16.81 11.48 -6.70
CA LEU A 50 15.69 12.41 -6.71
C LEU A 50 16.13 13.77 -7.26
N PHE A 51 15.42 14.26 -8.27
CA PHE A 51 15.62 15.58 -8.87
C PHE A 51 14.45 16.49 -8.47
N GLU A 52 14.57 17.20 -7.36
CA GLU A 52 13.62 18.25 -7.00
C GLU A 52 13.93 19.50 -7.77
N LYS A 53 12.95 19.97 -8.56
CA LYS A 53 13.06 21.16 -9.43
C LYS A 53 11.85 22.05 -9.27
N GLN A 54 12.08 23.36 -9.29
CA GLN A 54 10.98 24.33 -9.42
C GLN A 54 10.57 24.48 -10.89
N PRO A 55 9.34 24.94 -11.18
CA PRO A 55 8.86 25.07 -12.57
C PRO A 55 9.80 25.85 -13.50
N GLU A 56 10.46 26.86 -12.97
CA GLU A 56 11.37 27.74 -13.72
C GLU A 56 12.67 27.03 -14.15
N GLU A 57 13.04 25.97 -13.44
CA GLU A 57 14.25 25.17 -13.69
C GLU A 57 14.03 24.06 -14.74
N LEU A 58 12.77 23.70 -15.05
CA LEU A 58 12.46 22.54 -15.90
C LEU A 58 13.12 22.58 -17.26
N ALA A 59 13.04 23.73 -17.94
CA ALA A 59 13.54 23.88 -19.30
C ALA A 59 15.07 23.66 -19.36
N SER A 60 15.82 24.28 -18.45
CA SER A 60 17.28 24.14 -18.39
C SER A 60 17.70 22.75 -17.94
N PHE A 61 16.99 22.16 -16.97
CA PHE A 61 17.24 20.82 -16.47
C PHE A 61 17.03 19.73 -17.54
N LEU A 62 15.90 19.78 -18.26
CA LEU A 62 15.56 18.79 -19.29
C LEU A 62 16.47 18.85 -20.50
N ARG A 63 16.92 20.06 -20.90
CA ARG A 63 17.90 20.25 -21.98
C ARG A 63 19.33 19.92 -21.58
N GLY A 64 19.61 19.88 -20.27
CA GLY A 64 20.93 19.53 -19.74
C GLY A 64 21.23 18.05 -19.91
N ASP A 65 22.44 17.66 -19.53
CA ASP A 65 22.97 16.31 -19.69
C ASP A 65 23.27 15.58 -18.37
N SER A 66 22.70 16.08 -17.27
CA SER A 66 22.96 15.59 -15.90
C SER A 66 22.26 14.27 -15.54
N TRP A 67 21.47 13.69 -16.44
CA TRP A 67 20.68 12.49 -16.22
C TRP A 67 20.66 11.59 -17.48
N ALA A 68 20.46 10.28 -17.28
CA ALA A 68 20.36 9.28 -18.37
C ALA A 68 18.91 8.98 -18.79
N GLY A 69 17.99 8.97 -17.82
CA GLY A 69 16.56 8.80 -18.00
C GLY A 69 15.82 9.26 -16.75
N LEU A 70 14.58 9.66 -16.89
CA LEU A 70 13.77 10.23 -15.81
C LEU A 70 12.42 9.56 -15.69
N ASN A 71 12.03 9.21 -14.47
CA ASN A 71 10.61 9.18 -14.14
C ASN A 71 10.15 10.61 -13.80
N VAL A 72 8.89 10.91 -14.07
CA VAL A 72 8.30 12.23 -13.85
C VAL A 72 7.02 12.08 -13.02
N THR A 73 6.94 12.86 -11.94
CA THR A 73 5.75 12.86 -11.07
C THR A 73 5.12 14.25 -10.95
N ILE A 74 4.13 14.36 -10.13
CA ILE A 74 3.40 15.61 -9.86
C ILE A 74 4.37 16.76 -9.50
N PRO A 75 4.17 17.97 -10.08
CA PRO A 75 3.08 18.36 -10.98
C PRO A 75 3.46 18.32 -12.48
N TYR A 76 4.54 17.63 -12.87
CA TYR A 76 5.25 17.84 -14.13
C TYR A 76 4.86 16.91 -15.28
N LYS A 77 3.98 15.92 -15.06
CA LYS A 77 3.63 14.90 -16.08
C LYS A 77 3.09 15.49 -17.40
N GLU A 78 2.39 16.62 -17.35
CA GLU A 78 1.93 17.36 -18.55
C GLU A 78 2.95 18.43 -18.97
N ALA A 79 3.60 19.07 -18.00
CA ALA A 79 4.51 20.18 -18.23
C ALA A 79 5.80 19.78 -18.99
N VAL A 80 6.18 18.51 -18.96
CA VAL A 80 7.38 18.01 -19.67
C VAL A 80 7.13 17.68 -21.15
N ILE A 81 5.87 17.56 -21.57
CA ILE A 81 5.50 17.20 -22.95
C ILE A 81 6.15 18.12 -24.00
N PRO A 82 6.14 19.47 -23.84
CA PRO A 82 6.75 20.37 -24.83
C PRO A 82 8.27 20.22 -24.99
N TYR A 83 8.92 19.50 -24.08
CA TYR A 83 10.36 19.24 -24.13
C TYR A 83 10.70 17.87 -24.72
N CYS A 84 9.72 17.00 -25.00
CA CYS A 84 9.91 15.71 -25.63
C CYS A 84 9.86 15.88 -27.16
N ASP A 85 10.82 15.27 -27.86
CA ASP A 85 10.89 15.28 -29.34
C ASP A 85 9.90 14.28 -29.95
N ALA A 86 9.49 13.27 -29.18
CA ALA A 86 8.45 12.32 -29.55
C ALA A 86 7.77 11.77 -28.30
N LEU A 87 6.55 11.25 -28.46
CA LEU A 87 5.78 10.56 -27.42
C LEU A 87 5.46 9.15 -27.88
N SER A 88 5.38 8.20 -26.94
CA SER A 88 4.74 6.91 -27.21
C SER A 88 3.24 7.09 -27.47
N ASP A 89 2.61 6.09 -28.10
CA ASP A 89 1.19 6.13 -28.43
C ASP A 89 0.34 6.36 -27.17
N GLU A 90 0.64 5.64 -26.08
CA GLU A 90 -0.06 5.78 -24.79
C GLU A 90 0.16 7.16 -24.17
N ALA A 91 1.39 7.68 -24.19
CA ALA A 91 1.68 9.01 -23.64
C ALA A 91 0.96 10.11 -24.42
N SER A 92 0.85 9.95 -25.74
CA SER A 92 0.14 10.87 -26.63
C SER A 92 -1.37 10.84 -26.39
N GLU A 93 -1.97 9.64 -26.28
CA GLU A 93 -3.41 9.48 -26.04
C GLU A 93 -3.82 9.98 -24.64
N ILE A 94 -3.02 9.64 -23.62
CA ILE A 94 -3.27 10.05 -22.22
C ILE A 94 -3.02 11.55 -22.04
N GLY A 95 -2.11 12.15 -22.83
CA GLY A 95 -1.69 13.53 -22.67
C GLY A 95 -0.87 13.76 -21.40
N ALA A 96 -0.08 12.76 -20.97
CA ALA A 96 0.79 12.84 -19.80
C ALA A 96 2.01 11.91 -19.95
N VAL A 97 3.17 12.39 -19.52
CA VAL A 97 4.45 11.68 -19.54
C VAL A 97 4.90 11.44 -18.10
N ASN A 98 5.15 10.18 -17.73
CA ASN A 98 5.74 9.83 -16.44
C ASN A 98 7.14 9.23 -16.56
N THR A 99 7.64 9.01 -17.79
CA THR A 99 8.99 8.48 -18.05
C THR A 99 9.58 9.14 -19.30
N ILE A 100 10.81 9.62 -19.21
CA ILE A 100 11.56 10.21 -20.34
C ILE A 100 12.84 9.41 -20.51
N VAL A 101 13.08 8.95 -21.73
CA VAL A 101 14.34 8.31 -22.13
C VAL A 101 15.08 9.13 -23.17
N ARG A 102 16.39 8.96 -23.22
CA ARG A 102 17.24 9.56 -24.24
C ARG A 102 17.51 8.55 -25.36
N ASP A 103 17.27 8.97 -26.60
CA ASP A 103 17.69 8.30 -27.82
C ASP A 103 18.65 9.24 -28.56
N GLY A 104 19.93 9.11 -28.28
CA GLY A 104 20.93 10.11 -28.65
C GLY A 104 20.68 11.46 -27.97
N GLU A 105 20.43 12.50 -28.75
CA GLU A 105 20.08 13.83 -28.28
C GLU A 105 18.55 14.00 -28.12
N ARG A 106 17.74 13.08 -28.63
CA ARG A 106 16.27 13.15 -28.59
C ARG A 106 15.73 12.71 -27.25
N LEU A 107 14.68 13.35 -26.80
CA LEU A 107 13.92 13.00 -25.61
C LEU A 107 12.60 12.35 -26.02
N ILE A 108 12.40 11.10 -25.59
CA ILE A 108 11.19 10.33 -25.89
C ILE A 108 10.37 10.20 -24.61
N GLY A 109 9.14 10.73 -24.64
CA GLY A 109 8.20 10.66 -23.52
C GLY A 109 7.34 9.41 -23.57
N HIS A 110 7.23 8.71 -22.43
CA HIS A 110 6.41 7.51 -22.25
C HIS A 110 5.47 7.69 -21.06
N ASN A 111 4.43 6.83 -21.00
CA ASN A 111 3.56 6.71 -19.83
C ASN A 111 3.59 5.27 -19.31
N THR A 112 4.49 4.97 -18.38
CA THR A 112 4.62 3.62 -17.78
C THR A 112 3.57 3.35 -16.72
N ASP A 113 2.82 4.36 -16.22
CA ASP A 113 1.64 4.15 -15.37
C ASP A 113 0.57 3.30 -16.10
N TYR A 114 0.45 3.46 -17.44
CA TYR A 114 -0.43 2.63 -18.27
C TYR A 114 -0.07 1.14 -18.15
N ALA A 115 1.20 0.80 -18.34
CA ALA A 115 1.69 -0.58 -18.21
C ALA A 115 1.49 -1.11 -16.78
N GLY A 116 1.80 -0.29 -15.77
CA GLY A 116 1.65 -0.64 -14.36
C GLY A 116 0.19 -0.92 -13.98
N PHE A 117 -0.74 -0.04 -14.35
CA PHE A 117 -2.15 -0.23 -14.03
C PHE A 117 -2.77 -1.41 -14.80
N ARG A 118 -2.40 -1.60 -16.07
CA ARG A 118 -2.83 -2.75 -16.86
C ARG A 118 -2.35 -4.08 -16.26
N ALA A 119 -1.09 -4.13 -15.81
CA ALA A 119 -0.52 -5.29 -15.13
C ALA A 119 -1.26 -5.57 -13.81
N LEU A 120 -1.49 -4.53 -12.99
CA LEU A 120 -2.23 -4.63 -11.73
C LEU A 120 -3.60 -5.32 -11.93
N LEU A 121 -4.41 -4.85 -12.88
CA LEU A 121 -5.74 -5.44 -13.14
C LEU A 121 -5.65 -6.90 -13.59
N ARG A 122 -4.69 -7.20 -14.49
CA ARG A 122 -4.50 -8.56 -15.02
C ARG A 122 -4.05 -9.54 -13.94
N GLU A 123 -3.09 -9.17 -13.12
CA GLU A 123 -2.48 -10.03 -12.10
C GLU A 123 -3.44 -10.33 -10.95
N ASN A 124 -4.36 -9.41 -10.68
CA ASN A 124 -5.43 -9.61 -9.70
C ASN A 124 -6.73 -10.17 -10.29
N GLY A 125 -6.77 -10.51 -11.59
CA GLY A 125 -7.94 -11.14 -12.21
C GLY A 125 -9.16 -10.23 -12.34
N VAL A 126 -8.97 -8.90 -12.36
CA VAL A 126 -10.09 -7.94 -12.48
C VAL A 126 -10.71 -8.03 -13.88
N ALA A 127 -11.96 -8.46 -13.95
CA ALA A 127 -12.68 -8.70 -15.20
C ALA A 127 -13.26 -7.40 -15.79
N VAL A 128 -12.43 -6.66 -16.53
CA VAL A 128 -12.79 -5.33 -17.07
C VAL A 128 -13.69 -5.41 -18.31
N ARG A 129 -13.51 -6.44 -19.16
CA ARG A 129 -14.24 -6.54 -20.44
C ARG A 129 -15.75 -6.58 -20.20
N GLY A 130 -16.46 -5.62 -20.77
CA GLY A 130 -17.92 -5.50 -20.66
C GLY A 130 -18.42 -4.93 -19.34
N ALA A 131 -17.55 -4.62 -18.39
CA ALA A 131 -17.92 -4.05 -17.09
C ALA A 131 -18.17 -2.53 -17.15
N ASN A 132 -19.05 -2.05 -16.28
CA ASN A 132 -19.26 -0.63 -16.01
C ASN A 132 -18.31 -0.17 -14.93
N CYS A 133 -17.41 0.75 -15.26
CA CYS A 133 -16.36 1.25 -14.38
C CYS A 133 -16.66 2.66 -13.89
N LEU A 134 -16.47 2.89 -12.60
CA LEU A 134 -16.58 4.20 -11.95
C LEU A 134 -15.19 4.66 -11.50
N VAL A 135 -14.68 5.76 -12.06
CA VAL A 135 -13.34 6.28 -11.78
C VAL A 135 -13.46 7.57 -10.97
N LEU A 136 -12.90 7.57 -9.75
CA LEU A 136 -12.91 8.72 -8.86
C LEU A 136 -11.69 9.61 -9.13
N GLY A 137 -11.93 10.87 -9.45
CA GLY A 137 -10.91 11.84 -9.78
C GLY A 137 -10.80 12.12 -11.28
N SER A 138 -10.21 13.27 -11.64
CA SER A 138 -10.05 13.75 -13.03
C SER A 138 -8.62 14.18 -13.36
N GLY A 139 -7.63 13.83 -12.52
CA GLY A 139 -6.21 14.16 -12.71
C GLY A 139 -5.48 13.23 -13.68
N GLY A 140 -4.15 13.35 -13.75
CA GLY A 140 -3.31 12.55 -14.65
C GLY A 140 -3.46 11.05 -14.47
N ALA A 141 -3.50 10.54 -13.22
CA ALA A 141 -3.74 9.12 -12.94
C ALA A 141 -5.12 8.66 -13.46
N SER A 142 -6.15 9.50 -13.33
CA SER A 142 -7.48 9.21 -13.86
C SER A 142 -7.48 9.06 -15.38
N LYS A 143 -6.75 9.91 -16.11
CA LYS A 143 -6.63 9.81 -17.57
C LYS A 143 -6.01 8.48 -17.98
N THR A 144 -4.93 8.08 -17.30
CA THR A 144 -4.27 6.78 -17.52
C THR A 144 -5.22 5.60 -17.27
N VAL A 145 -5.91 5.61 -16.12
CA VAL A 145 -6.88 4.57 -15.74
C VAL A 145 -8.00 4.47 -16.76
N GLN A 146 -8.57 5.59 -17.21
CA GLN A 146 -9.63 5.60 -18.22
C GLN A 146 -9.17 5.01 -19.55
N CYS A 147 -7.95 5.33 -20.02
CA CYS A 147 -7.36 4.77 -21.22
C CYS A 147 -7.25 3.24 -21.11
N VAL A 148 -6.60 2.73 -20.03
CA VAL A 148 -6.46 1.30 -19.78
C VAL A 148 -7.82 0.58 -19.71
N LEU A 149 -8.81 1.14 -19.02
CA LEU A 149 -10.14 0.51 -18.91
C LEU A 149 -10.85 0.41 -20.27
N ARG A 150 -10.74 1.46 -21.11
CA ARG A 150 -11.30 1.43 -22.47
C ARG A 150 -10.62 0.38 -23.33
N ASP A 151 -9.30 0.32 -23.32
CA ASP A 151 -8.50 -0.64 -24.09
C ASP A 151 -8.73 -2.09 -23.66
N LEU A 152 -9.03 -2.32 -22.38
CA LEU A 152 -9.43 -3.63 -21.88
C LEU A 152 -10.91 -3.97 -22.19
N GLY A 153 -11.65 -3.06 -22.84
CA GLY A 153 -13.01 -3.28 -23.32
C GLY A 153 -14.09 -3.08 -22.27
N ALA A 154 -13.92 -2.14 -21.32
CA ALA A 154 -15.00 -1.73 -20.44
C ALA A 154 -16.22 -1.26 -21.26
N ALA A 155 -17.44 -1.64 -20.84
CA ALA A 155 -18.66 -1.21 -21.51
C ALA A 155 -18.93 0.29 -21.31
N LYS A 156 -18.61 0.79 -20.12
CA LYS A 156 -18.80 2.19 -19.73
C LYS A 156 -17.70 2.61 -18.74
N VAL A 157 -17.15 3.79 -18.93
CA VAL A 157 -16.22 4.41 -17.98
C VAL A 157 -16.80 5.76 -17.56
N THR A 158 -17.26 5.85 -16.32
CA THR A 158 -17.86 7.07 -15.74
C THR A 158 -16.86 7.71 -14.80
N VAL A 159 -16.58 9.00 -14.99
CA VAL A 159 -15.65 9.76 -14.15
C VAL A 159 -16.44 10.56 -13.11
N VAL A 160 -16.08 10.40 -11.85
CA VAL A 160 -16.60 11.19 -10.73
C VAL A 160 -15.59 12.29 -10.40
N SER A 161 -15.99 13.53 -10.52
CA SER A 161 -15.13 14.67 -10.16
C SER A 161 -15.93 15.76 -9.45
N ARG A 162 -15.22 16.70 -8.82
CA ARG A 162 -15.87 17.81 -8.08
C ARG A 162 -16.75 18.71 -8.96
N SER A 163 -16.39 18.85 -10.23
CA SER A 163 -17.03 19.74 -11.20
C SER A 163 -17.64 19.00 -12.40
N GLY A 164 -17.66 17.66 -12.40
CA GLY A 164 -18.26 16.86 -13.47
C GLY A 164 -19.77 16.69 -13.30
N ASP A 165 -20.43 16.22 -14.35
CA ASP A 165 -21.87 15.86 -14.35
C ASP A 165 -22.15 14.79 -13.31
N VAL A 166 -21.24 13.80 -13.17
CA VAL A 166 -21.21 12.86 -12.05
C VAL A 166 -20.20 13.37 -11.04
N ASN A 167 -20.66 13.67 -9.84
CA ASN A 167 -19.87 14.20 -8.76
C ASN A 167 -20.11 13.40 -7.46
N TYR A 168 -19.40 13.72 -6.39
CA TYR A 168 -19.46 12.95 -5.13
C TYR A 168 -20.83 12.99 -4.43
N THR A 169 -21.74 13.90 -4.79
CA THR A 169 -23.09 13.97 -4.22
C THR A 169 -24.10 13.09 -4.95
N ASN A 170 -23.86 12.78 -6.23
CA ASN A 170 -24.74 11.97 -7.07
C ASN A 170 -24.11 10.67 -7.58
N ALA A 171 -22.84 10.39 -7.26
CA ALA A 171 -22.13 9.19 -7.69
C ALA A 171 -22.86 7.90 -7.29
N SER A 172 -23.52 7.88 -6.13
CA SER A 172 -24.32 6.74 -5.67
C SER A 172 -25.51 6.40 -6.57
N GLN A 173 -25.87 7.24 -7.53
CA GLN A 173 -26.89 6.94 -8.55
C GLN A 173 -26.37 6.00 -9.65
N GLN A 174 -25.04 5.81 -9.77
CA GLN A 174 -24.42 4.88 -10.73
C GLN A 174 -24.47 3.44 -10.21
N GLN A 175 -25.69 2.92 -9.96
CA GLN A 175 -25.91 1.60 -9.39
C GLN A 175 -25.53 0.43 -10.31
N ASP A 176 -25.27 0.71 -11.58
CA ASP A 176 -24.79 -0.25 -12.59
C ASP A 176 -23.26 -0.44 -12.55
N ALA A 177 -22.53 0.32 -11.72
CA ALA A 177 -21.08 0.18 -11.58
C ALA A 177 -20.68 -1.17 -10.97
N GLU A 178 -19.72 -1.84 -11.60
CA GLU A 178 -19.17 -3.14 -11.21
C GLU A 178 -17.72 -3.05 -10.72
N ILE A 179 -16.98 -2.04 -11.21
CA ILE A 179 -15.61 -1.76 -10.81
C ILE A 179 -15.52 -0.28 -10.38
N LEU A 180 -15.00 -0.05 -9.18
CA LEU A 180 -14.68 1.28 -8.66
C LEU A 180 -13.16 1.44 -8.65
N VAL A 181 -12.65 2.55 -9.22
CA VAL A 181 -11.21 2.87 -9.19
C VAL A 181 -11.01 4.24 -8.56
N ASN A 182 -10.31 4.28 -7.43
CA ASN A 182 -9.88 5.55 -6.82
C ASN A 182 -8.56 6.02 -7.43
N THR A 183 -8.59 7.22 -8.02
CA THR A 183 -7.41 7.92 -8.54
C THR A 183 -7.19 9.27 -7.85
N THR A 184 -7.91 9.51 -6.75
CA THR A 184 -7.77 10.73 -5.93
C THR A 184 -6.71 10.54 -4.85
N PRO A 185 -6.18 11.61 -4.26
CA PRO A 185 -5.30 11.50 -3.10
C PRO A 185 -6.03 11.30 -1.76
N ILE A 186 -7.38 11.15 -1.77
CA ILE A 186 -8.16 10.97 -0.53
C ILE A 186 -7.87 9.58 0.03
N GLY A 187 -7.45 9.53 1.28
CA GLY A 187 -7.02 8.30 1.94
C GLY A 187 -5.52 8.02 1.85
N MET A 188 -4.75 8.85 1.15
CA MET A 188 -3.29 8.74 1.05
C MET A 188 -2.60 9.35 2.28
N TYR A 189 -1.50 8.74 2.75
CA TYR A 189 -0.63 9.30 3.77
C TYR A 189 -0.21 10.76 3.43
N PRO A 190 -0.16 11.71 4.40
CA PRO A 190 -0.42 11.53 5.84
C PRO A 190 -1.90 11.66 6.23
N ASN A 191 -2.83 11.87 5.29
CA ASN A 191 -4.26 12.08 5.53
C ASN A 191 -5.06 10.78 5.28
N ASN A 192 -4.53 9.65 5.72
CA ASN A 192 -5.22 8.36 5.70
C ASN A 192 -6.45 8.34 6.64
N GLY A 193 -7.20 7.23 6.65
CA GLY A 193 -8.46 7.12 7.40
C GLY A 193 -9.66 7.76 6.70
N GLN A 194 -9.52 8.35 5.51
CA GLN A 194 -10.59 8.93 4.72
C GLN A 194 -10.92 8.07 3.50
N ALA A 195 -12.17 8.10 3.07
CA ALA A 195 -12.63 7.51 1.80
C ALA A 195 -13.40 8.56 0.99
N PRO A 196 -13.23 8.62 -0.34
CA PRO A 196 -13.91 9.62 -1.17
C PRO A 196 -15.43 9.36 -1.27
N LEU A 197 -15.87 8.12 -1.09
CA LEU A 197 -17.27 7.69 -1.00
C LEU A 197 -17.35 6.34 -0.28
N TYR A 198 -18.56 5.92 0.09
CA TYR A 198 -18.82 4.63 0.73
C TYR A 198 -19.15 3.55 -0.33
N PRO A 199 -18.28 2.54 -0.53
CA PRO A 199 -18.49 1.51 -1.57
C PRO A 199 -19.76 0.68 -1.36
N GLY A 200 -20.16 0.43 -0.12
CA GLY A 200 -21.37 -0.32 0.23
C GLY A 200 -22.69 0.33 -0.22
N SER A 201 -22.66 1.56 -0.75
CA SER A 201 -23.84 2.19 -1.35
C SER A 201 -24.16 1.70 -2.76
N PHE A 202 -23.29 0.89 -3.39
CA PHE A 202 -23.47 0.37 -4.73
C PHE A 202 -23.88 -1.10 -4.71
N THR A 203 -24.93 -1.45 -5.44
CA THR A 203 -25.53 -2.78 -5.37
C THR A 203 -24.88 -3.83 -6.27
N ARG A 204 -24.14 -3.40 -7.30
CA ARG A 204 -23.48 -4.28 -8.28
C ARG A 204 -21.98 -4.25 -8.24
N LEU A 205 -21.40 -3.45 -7.34
CA LEU A 205 -19.95 -3.31 -7.22
C LEU A 205 -19.33 -4.64 -6.76
N GLN A 206 -18.37 -5.13 -7.53
CA GLN A 206 -17.64 -6.37 -7.27
C GLN A 206 -16.19 -6.08 -6.89
N TRP A 207 -15.60 -5.04 -7.48
CA TRP A 207 -14.20 -4.68 -7.32
C TRP A 207 -14.04 -3.24 -6.87
N ALA A 208 -13.19 -3.04 -5.87
CA ALA A 208 -12.66 -1.73 -5.52
C ALA A 208 -11.13 -1.73 -5.72
N VAL A 209 -10.66 -0.84 -6.58
CA VAL A 209 -9.24 -0.68 -6.91
C VAL A 209 -8.80 0.71 -6.46
N ASP A 210 -7.65 0.81 -5.81
CA ASP A 210 -7.08 2.09 -5.41
C ASP A 210 -5.65 2.22 -5.95
N VAL A 211 -5.32 3.33 -6.59
CA VAL A 211 -3.94 3.57 -7.08
C VAL A 211 -3.01 4.06 -5.96
N ILE A 212 -3.55 4.32 -4.76
CA ILE A 212 -2.77 4.63 -3.57
C ILE A 212 -2.08 3.37 -3.07
N TYR A 213 -0.79 3.49 -2.75
CA TYR A 213 0.05 2.42 -2.20
C TYR A 213 0.55 2.71 -0.77
N ASN A 214 0.29 3.89 -0.25
CA ASN A 214 0.61 4.26 1.13
C ASN A 214 -0.56 5.07 1.72
N PRO A 215 -1.35 4.49 2.62
CA PRO A 215 -1.22 3.17 3.25
C PRO A 215 -1.36 2.01 2.24
N LEU A 216 -1.01 0.78 2.68
CA LEU A 216 -1.11 -0.43 1.85
C LEU A 216 -2.56 -0.75 1.46
N ARG A 217 -3.50 -0.50 2.37
CA ARG A 217 -4.95 -0.59 2.18
C ARG A 217 -5.58 0.72 2.62
N THR A 218 -6.19 1.46 1.71
CA THR A 218 -6.91 2.69 2.08
C THR A 218 -8.21 2.36 2.82
N ASN A 219 -8.76 3.34 3.51
CA ASN A 219 -10.07 3.20 4.17
C ASN A 219 -11.16 2.80 3.15
N LEU A 220 -11.08 3.29 1.91
CA LEU A 220 -11.95 2.87 0.81
C LEU A 220 -11.90 1.34 0.60
N LEU A 221 -10.70 0.77 0.52
CA LEU A 221 -10.51 -0.68 0.33
C LEU A 221 -10.95 -1.47 1.57
N CYS A 222 -10.68 -0.97 2.77
CA CYS A 222 -11.15 -1.60 4.00
C CYS A 222 -12.69 -1.65 4.07
N GLN A 223 -13.38 -0.57 3.68
CA GLN A 223 -14.85 -0.53 3.60
C GLN A 223 -15.39 -1.46 2.52
N ALA A 224 -14.75 -1.52 1.35
CA ALA A 224 -15.14 -2.39 0.25
C ALA A 224 -15.01 -3.87 0.64
N ASN A 225 -13.91 -4.26 1.27
CA ASN A 225 -13.68 -5.61 1.79
C ASN A 225 -14.78 -6.02 2.79
N LYS A 226 -15.09 -5.15 3.76
CA LYS A 226 -16.17 -5.39 4.72
C LYS A 226 -17.55 -5.53 4.05
N ALA A 227 -17.76 -4.87 2.92
CA ALA A 227 -18.98 -5.00 2.12
C ALA A 227 -18.97 -6.24 1.20
N GLY A 228 -17.93 -7.09 1.28
CA GLY A 228 -17.82 -8.34 0.52
C GLY A 228 -17.32 -8.18 -0.91
N MET A 229 -16.66 -7.06 -1.22
CA MET A 229 -16.06 -6.79 -2.53
C MET A 229 -14.61 -7.26 -2.55
N GLU A 230 -14.14 -7.66 -3.73
CA GLU A 230 -12.71 -7.86 -3.98
C GLU A 230 -11.97 -6.51 -4.01
N THR A 231 -10.75 -6.48 -3.48
CA THR A 231 -10.01 -5.23 -3.32
C THR A 231 -8.59 -5.33 -3.84
N VAL A 232 -8.11 -4.27 -4.50
CA VAL A 232 -6.75 -4.19 -5.06
C VAL A 232 -6.13 -2.85 -4.71
N GLY A 233 -4.99 -2.86 -3.99
CA GLY A 233 -4.21 -1.66 -3.66
C GLY A 233 -3.18 -1.29 -4.72
N GLY A 234 -2.63 -0.08 -4.63
CA GLY A 234 -1.79 0.52 -5.66
C GLY A 234 -0.34 0.02 -5.72
N LEU A 235 0.11 -0.85 -4.80
CA LEU A 235 1.51 -1.28 -4.75
C LEU A 235 1.95 -1.98 -6.03
N GLY A 236 1.14 -2.90 -6.56
CA GLY A 236 1.42 -3.59 -7.82
C GLY A 236 1.52 -2.62 -9.01
N MET A 237 0.72 -1.53 -9.04
CA MET A 237 0.86 -0.49 -10.06
C MET A 237 2.19 0.27 -9.93
N LEU A 238 2.60 0.61 -8.70
CA LEU A 238 3.88 1.26 -8.43
C LEU A 238 5.04 0.41 -8.95
N ILE A 239 5.02 -0.88 -8.67
CA ILE A 239 6.06 -1.82 -9.09
C ILE A 239 6.03 -2.01 -10.61
N GLY A 240 4.86 -2.26 -11.19
CA GLY A 240 4.70 -2.46 -12.62
C GLY A 240 5.18 -1.28 -13.46
N GLN A 241 4.86 -0.03 -13.05
CA GLN A 241 5.36 1.16 -13.74
C GLN A 241 6.88 1.33 -13.59
N GLY A 242 7.44 0.97 -12.41
CA GLY A 242 8.88 1.01 -12.18
C GLY A 242 9.65 -0.02 -13.01
N ILE A 243 9.11 -1.23 -13.15
CA ILE A 243 9.66 -2.27 -14.04
C ILE A 243 9.64 -1.78 -15.48
N ALA A 244 8.50 -1.27 -15.98
CA ALA A 244 8.39 -0.76 -17.35
C ALA A 244 9.35 0.42 -17.60
N ALA A 245 9.52 1.31 -16.62
CA ALA A 245 10.53 2.38 -16.72
C ALA A 245 11.96 1.83 -16.76
N ALA A 246 12.28 0.84 -15.93
CA ALA A 246 13.61 0.22 -15.93
C ALA A 246 13.89 -0.54 -17.22
N GLU A 247 12.89 -1.17 -17.85
CA GLU A 247 13.03 -1.79 -19.18
C GLU A 247 13.42 -0.76 -20.24
N LEU A 248 12.76 0.40 -20.22
CA LEU A 248 13.08 1.52 -21.10
C LEU A 248 14.50 2.06 -20.83
N PHE A 249 14.88 2.25 -19.57
CA PHE A 249 16.19 2.76 -19.17
C PHE A 249 17.35 1.83 -19.55
N LEU A 250 17.12 0.51 -19.40
CA LEU A 250 18.16 -0.50 -19.61
C LEU A 250 18.13 -1.11 -21.03
N GLY A 251 17.09 -0.80 -21.83
CA GLY A 251 16.93 -1.33 -23.18
C GLY A 251 16.73 -2.85 -23.22
N ARG A 252 16.21 -3.47 -22.15
CA ARG A 252 16.01 -4.92 -22.06
C ARG A 252 14.75 -5.27 -21.27
N ALA A 253 14.11 -6.38 -21.64
CA ALA A 253 12.96 -6.91 -20.89
C ALA A 253 13.37 -7.43 -19.49
N ILE A 254 12.49 -7.24 -18.51
CA ILE A 254 12.67 -7.68 -17.13
C ILE A 254 11.64 -8.80 -16.84
N PRO A 255 12.08 -9.99 -16.34
CA PRO A 255 11.17 -11.08 -16.03
C PRO A 255 10.09 -10.67 -15.01
N GLN A 256 8.83 -11.05 -15.27
CA GLN A 256 7.70 -10.76 -14.37
C GLN A 256 7.91 -11.28 -12.92
N THR A 257 8.65 -12.38 -12.78
CA THR A 257 9.01 -12.95 -11.47
C THR A 257 9.78 -11.98 -10.58
N ILE A 258 10.50 -11.02 -11.16
CA ILE A 258 11.21 -9.98 -10.41
C ILE A 258 10.22 -9.01 -9.78
N GLY A 259 9.19 -8.58 -10.52
CA GLY A 259 8.14 -7.70 -10.00
C GLY A 259 7.39 -8.35 -8.82
N ALA A 260 6.94 -9.60 -9.00
CA ALA A 260 6.24 -10.33 -7.95
C ALA A 260 7.11 -10.55 -6.69
N LYS A 261 8.41 -10.82 -6.86
CA LYS A 261 9.34 -10.92 -5.73
C LYS A 261 9.49 -9.59 -4.99
N ILE A 262 9.69 -8.49 -5.72
CA ILE A 262 9.82 -7.15 -5.12
C ILE A 262 8.55 -6.77 -4.37
N GLU A 263 7.37 -7.08 -4.92
CA GLU A 263 6.09 -6.82 -4.26
C GLU A 263 5.98 -7.59 -2.94
N LYS A 264 6.29 -8.87 -2.96
CA LYS A 264 6.32 -9.69 -1.75
C LYS A 264 7.30 -9.16 -0.71
N ASP A 265 8.51 -8.81 -1.12
CA ASP A 265 9.56 -8.29 -0.23
C ASP A 265 9.14 -6.93 0.37
N MET A 266 8.53 -6.03 -0.42
CA MET A 266 8.03 -4.73 0.07
C MET A 266 6.84 -4.88 1.00
N LEU A 267 5.90 -5.78 0.71
CA LEU A 267 4.79 -6.11 1.62
C LEU A 267 5.33 -6.64 2.94
N LEU A 268 6.25 -7.61 2.87
CA LEU A 268 6.86 -8.17 4.06
C LEU A 268 7.63 -7.13 4.89
N GLU A 269 8.23 -6.12 4.27
CA GLU A 269 8.92 -5.02 4.98
C GLU A 269 7.93 -4.04 5.63
N LYS A 270 6.83 -3.72 4.94
CA LYS A 270 5.94 -2.60 5.32
C LYS A 270 4.71 -3.02 6.10
N GLU A 271 4.18 -4.22 5.86
CA GLU A 271 2.95 -4.67 6.50
C GLU A 271 3.17 -4.96 7.98
N ASN A 272 2.33 -4.39 8.86
CA ASN A 272 2.32 -4.71 10.28
C ASN A 272 1.69 -6.09 10.49
N ILE A 273 2.14 -6.80 11.52
CA ILE A 273 1.50 -8.02 12.02
C ILE A 273 0.66 -7.63 13.22
N VAL A 274 -0.66 -7.63 13.08
CA VAL A 274 -1.59 -7.20 14.13
C VAL A 274 -2.25 -8.41 14.75
N LEU A 275 -1.99 -8.66 16.03
CA LEU A 275 -2.54 -9.80 16.76
C LEU A 275 -3.81 -9.41 17.51
N ILE A 276 -4.93 -10.03 17.16
CA ILE A 276 -6.23 -9.87 17.82
C ILE A 276 -6.69 -11.19 18.44
N GLY A 277 -7.60 -11.14 19.42
CA GLY A 277 -8.14 -12.34 20.08
C GLY A 277 -8.46 -12.11 21.55
N MET A 278 -8.99 -13.13 22.20
CA MET A 278 -9.44 -13.07 23.59
C MET A 278 -8.34 -12.61 24.55
N PRO A 279 -8.70 -11.94 25.67
CA PRO A 279 -7.76 -11.66 26.74
C PRO A 279 -7.10 -12.96 27.24
N GLY A 280 -5.76 -12.93 27.38
CA GLY A 280 -5.00 -14.09 27.85
C GLY A 280 -4.72 -15.17 26.82
N VAL A 281 -5.07 -14.99 25.56
CA VAL A 281 -4.78 -15.97 24.50
C VAL A 281 -3.28 -16.11 24.20
N GLY A 282 -2.45 -15.11 24.54
CA GLY A 282 -1.00 -15.12 24.34
C GLY A 282 -0.47 -14.14 23.31
N LYS A 283 -1.26 -13.12 22.90
CA LYS A 283 -0.88 -12.12 21.89
C LYS A 283 0.45 -11.44 22.18
N THR A 284 0.64 -10.96 23.40
CA THR A 284 1.88 -10.29 23.82
C THR A 284 3.08 -11.23 23.67
N THR A 285 2.98 -12.46 24.19
CA THR A 285 4.09 -13.43 24.17
C THR A 285 4.44 -13.88 22.75
N VAL A 286 3.42 -14.20 21.94
CA VAL A 286 3.61 -14.59 20.54
C VAL A 286 4.11 -13.40 19.72
N GLY A 287 3.59 -12.19 19.98
CA GLY A 287 4.01 -10.96 19.30
C GLY A 287 5.47 -10.59 19.55
N MET A 288 5.95 -10.72 20.79
CA MET A 288 7.37 -10.51 21.13
C MET A 288 8.27 -11.52 20.40
N GLU A 289 7.88 -12.79 20.34
CA GLU A 289 8.62 -13.84 19.64
C GLU A 289 8.69 -13.58 18.12
N ILE A 290 7.58 -13.11 17.51
CA ILE A 290 7.58 -12.68 16.09
C ILE A 290 8.51 -11.49 15.88
N ALA A 291 8.41 -10.47 16.73
CA ALA A 291 9.19 -9.25 16.63
C ALA A 291 10.70 -9.53 16.72
N GLU A 292 11.12 -10.37 17.68
CA GLU A 292 12.51 -10.79 17.83
C GLU A 292 13.03 -11.54 16.59
N ARG A 293 12.27 -12.51 16.08
CA ARG A 293 12.65 -13.32 14.91
C ARG A 293 12.76 -12.51 13.63
N MET A 294 11.89 -11.51 13.46
CA MET A 294 11.84 -10.68 12.26
C MET A 294 12.66 -9.38 12.38
N GLY A 295 13.23 -9.08 13.56
CA GLY A 295 13.92 -7.83 13.80
C GLY A 295 13.00 -6.61 13.71
N ARG A 296 11.74 -6.72 14.14
CA ARG A 296 10.73 -5.66 14.07
C ARG A 296 10.48 -5.01 15.43
N GLU A 297 9.99 -3.77 15.40
CA GLU A 297 9.46 -3.13 16.60
C GLU A 297 8.20 -3.85 17.10
N PHE A 298 8.03 -3.90 18.42
CA PHE A 298 6.88 -4.50 19.08
C PHE A 298 6.09 -3.45 19.86
N TYR A 299 4.79 -3.41 19.65
CA TYR A 299 3.85 -2.55 20.36
C TYR A 299 2.76 -3.39 21.04
N ASP A 300 2.56 -3.20 22.34
CA ASP A 300 1.44 -3.76 23.09
C ASP A 300 0.49 -2.62 23.48
N ILE A 301 -0.71 -2.63 22.93
CA ILE A 301 -1.69 -1.55 23.14
C ILE A 301 -2.09 -1.44 24.59
N ASP A 302 -2.22 -2.57 25.32
CA ASP A 302 -2.57 -2.55 26.74
C ASP A 302 -1.44 -1.88 27.57
N GLN A 303 -0.17 -2.22 27.30
CA GLN A 303 0.98 -1.60 27.96
C GLN A 303 1.13 -0.10 27.63
N MET A 304 0.92 0.26 26.34
CA MET A 304 0.94 1.66 25.93
C MET A 304 -0.17 2.46 26.60
N THR A 305 -1.35 1.86 26.81
CA THR A 305 -2.45 2.51 27.52
C THR A 305 -2.12 2.76 28.98
N VAL A 306 -1.49 1.79 29.65
CA VAL A 306 -0.99 1.93 31.03
C VAL A 306 0.06 3.05 31.12
N TYR A 307 0.99 3.09 30.16
CA TYR A 307 2.03 4.12 30.12
C TYR A 307 1.46 5.54 29.89
N ASP A 308 0.47 5.69 29.00
CA ASP A 308 -0.13 7.00 28.67
C ASP A 308 -1.02 7.53 29.81
N ASP A 309 -1.76 6.66 30.52
CA ASP A 309 -2.64 7.05 31.63
C ASP A 309 -1.93 7.10 32.98
N GLY A 310 -0.90 6.28 33.18
CA GLY A 310 -0.14 6.15 34.43
C GLY A 310 -0.78 5.25 35.49
N ARG A 311 -1.91 4.61 35.20
CA ARG A 311 -2.63 3.66 36.08
C ARG A 311 -2.71 2.28 35.45
N GLU A 312 -2.72 1.25 36.28
CA GLU A 312 -2.96 -0.12 35.83
C GLU A 312 -4.41 -0.29 35.31
N ILE A 313 -4.62 -1.14 34.31
CA ILE A 313 -5.92 -1.36 33.67
C ILE A 313 -7.04 -1.66 34.71
N PRO A 314 -6.85 -2.53 35.71
CA PRO A 314 -7.87 -2.75 36.74
C PRO A 314 -8.26 -1.49 37.50
N GLN A 315 -7.30 -0.61 37.77
CA GLN A 315 -7.55 0.67 38.45
C GLN A 315 -8.35 1.62 37.56
N ILE A 316 -7.98 1.75 36.26
CA ILE A 316 -8.73 2.56 35.30
C ILE A 316 -10.20 2.10 35.23
N PHE A 317 -10.43 0.79 35.17
CA PHE A 317 -11.80 0.26 35.15
C PHE A 317 -12.59 0.53 36.43
N ALA A 318 -11.92 0.47 37.59
CA ALA A 318 -12.57 0.71 38.89
C ALA A 318 -12.92 2.17 39.10
N GLU A 319 -12.05 3.10 38.64
CA GLU A 319 -12.20 4.54 38.88
C GLU A 319 -13.03 5.23 37.77
N GLU A 320 -12.83 4.87 36.51
CA GLU A 320 -13.41 5.60 35.36
C GLU A 320 -14.36 4.73 34.51
N GLY A 321 -14.30 3.40 34.65
CA GLY A 321 -15.13 2.46 33.90
C GLY A 321 -14.65 2.12 32.50
N GLU A 322 -15.36 1.19 31.84
CA GLU A 322 -14.98 0.66 30.53
C GLU A 322 -14.97 1.72 29.43
N ALA A 323 -15.92 2.65 29.46
CA ALA A 323 -16.04 3.66 28.40
C ALA A 323 -14.79 4.55 28.27
N TYR A 324 -14.22 4.96 29.41
CA TYR A 324 -12.98 5.74 29.47
C TYR A 324 -11.79 4.91 28.97
N PHE A 325 -11.65 3.67 29.46
CA PHE A 325 -10.60 2.77 28.97
C PHE A 325 -10.64 2.61 27.44
N ARG A 326 -11.84 2.44 26.85
CA ARG A 326 -11.99 2.32 25.40
C ARG A 326 -11.62 3.59 24.65
N GLN A 327 -11.77 4.77 25.24
CA GLN A 327 -11.28 6.02 24.65
C GLN A 327 -9.75 6.07 24.63
N LEU A 328 -9.09 5.65 25.72
CA LEU A 328 -7.64 5.55 25.78
C LEU A 328 -7.09 4.51 24.79
N GLU A 329 -7.67 3.30 24.78
CA GLU A 329 -7.31 2.25 23.82
C GLU A 329 -7.39 2.76 22.38
N GLN A 330 -8.49 3.45 22.01
CA GLN A 330 -8.66 4.04 20.69
C GLN A 330 -7.62 5.12 20.38
N LYS A 331 -7.29 6.00 21.34
CA LYS A 331 -6.23 7.01 21.19
C LYS A 331 -4.88 6.36 20.85
N ILE A 332 -4.54 5.27 21.54
CA ILE A 332 -3.30 4.52 21.27
C ILE A 332 -3.36 3.86 19.89
N VAL A 333 -4.46 3.20 19.53
CA VAL A 333 -4.64 2.61 18.19
C VAL A 333 -4.44 3.64 17.09
N LEU A 334 -5.05 4.83 17.22
CA LEU A 334 -4.90 5.90 16.23
C LEU A 334 -3.46 6.45 16.14
N SER A 335 -2.71 6.44 17.24
CA SER A 335 -1.29 6.83 17.21
C SER A 335 -0.42 5.85 16.41
N LEU A 336 -0.85 4.60 16.26
CA LEU A 336 -0.17 3.55 15.50
C LEU A 336 -0.60 3.47 14.02
N ALA A 337 -1.59 4.25 13.58
CA ALA A 337 -2.15 4.16 12.23
C ALA A 337 -1.13 4.37 11.10
N ASN A 338 -0.06 5.14 11.37
CA ASN A 338 1.02 5.41 10.41
C ASN A 338 2.27 4.54 10.61
N VAL A 339 2.27 3.64 11.58
CA VAL A 339 3.36 2.69 11.81
C VAL A 339 3.33 1.62 10.73
N THR A 340 4.50 1.23 10.25
CA THR A 340 4.68 0.17 9.25
C THR A 340 5.80 -0.78 9.65
N GLY A 341 5.70 -2.05 9.28
CA GLY A 341 6.73 -3.06 9.52
C GLY A 341 6.87 -3.49 10.98
N ALA A 342 5.87 -3.26 11.81
CA ALA A 342 5.86 -3.59 13.24
C ALA A 342 5.00 -4.82 13.56
N VAL A 343 5.13 -5.30 14.80
CA VAL A 343 4.22 -6.28 15.40
C VAL A 343 3.39 -5.58 16.47
N ILE A 344 2.07 -5.67 16.39
CA ILE A 344 1.13 -4.98 17.28
C ILE A 344 0.25 -6.00 17.99
N ALA A 345 0.36 -6.09 19.31
CA ALA A 345 -0.55 -6.88 20.14
C ALA A 345 -1.70 -6.02 20.65
N CYS A 346 -2.93 -6.39 20.34
CA CYS A 346 -4.13 -5.63 20.71
C CYS A 346 -4.75 -6.10 22.02
N GLY A 347 -5.38 -5.19 22.75
CA GLY A 347 -6.29 -5.55 23.84
C GLY A 347 -7.45 -6.43 23.34
N GLY A 348 -7.96 -7.33 24.21
CA GLY A 348 -9.01 -8.26 23.80
C GLY A 348 -10.35 -7.60 23.44
N GLY A 349 -10.53 -6.32 23.74
CA GLY A 349 -11.73 -5.57 23.42
C GLY A 349 -11.58 -4.60 22.25
N VAL A 350 -10.43 -4.52 21.62
CA VAL A 350 -10.14 -3.57 20.52
C VAL A 350 -11.17 -3.65 19.39
N VAL A 351 -11.70 -4.86 19.14
CA VAL A 351 -12.72 -5.13 18.10
C VAL A 351 -14.13 -4.61 18.42
N THR A 352 -14.33 -4.06 19.61
CA THR A 352 -15.66 -3.52 20.01
C THR A 352 -15.92 -2.11 19.47
N ARG A 353 -14.91 -1.46 18.91
CA ARG A 353 -15.01 -0.15 18.24
C ARG A 353 -14.55 -0.28 16.79
N GLU A 354 -15.45 -0.03 15.87
CA GLU A 354 -15.20 -0.22 14.43
C GLU A 354 -14.11 0.71 13.89
N GLU A 355 -13.96 1.89 14.46
CA GLU A 355 -12.95 2.87 14.07
C GLU A 355 -11.51 2.31 14.24
N ASN A 356 -11.32 1.45 15.25
CA ASN A 356 -10.04 0.78 15.47
C ASN A 356 -9.66 -0.15 14.31
N TYR A 357 -10.65 -0.78 13.66
CA TYR A 357 -10.41 -1.64 12.50
C TYR A 357 -9.66 -0.89 11.40
N TYR A 358 -10.17 0.26 11.00
CA TYR A 358 -9.58 1.00 9.88
C TYR A 358 -8.15 1.41 10.18
N ALA A 359 -7.87 1.92 11.39
CA ALA A 359 -6.53 2.33 11.77
C ALA A 359 -5.52 1.16 11.81
N LEU A 360 -5.96 -0.04 12.21
CA LEU A 360 -5.11 -1.24 12.26
C LEU A 360 -4.98 -1.92 10.89
N ALA A 361 -6.04 -1.92 10.07
CA ALA A 361 -6.09 -2.64 8.82
C ALA A 361 -5.40 -1.90 7.66
N GLU A 362 -5.29 -0.55 7.71
CA GLU A 362 -4.69 0.23 6.62
C GLU A 362 -3.25 -0.20 6.29
N ASN A 363 -2.45 -0.52 7.31
CA ASN A 363 -1.08 -1.02 7.12
C ASN A 363 -0.84 -2.39 7.75
N GLY A 364 -1.86 -3.09 8.25
CA GLY A 364 -1.68 -4.30 9.03
C GLY A 364 -2.43 -5.51 8.50
N ARG A 365 -1.79 -6.67 8.60
CA ARG A 365 -2.43 -7.97 8.47
C ARG A 365 -2.94 -8.39 9.84
N LEU A 366 -4.25 -8.51 9.99
CA LEU A 366 -4.90 -8.86 11.25
C LEU A 366 -4.97 -10.38 11.40
N ILE A 367 -4.31 -10.90 12.42
CA ILE A 367 -4.28 -12.35 12.71
C ILE A 367 -5.05 -12.61 14.00
N PHE A 368 -6.12 -13.38 13.89
CA PHE A 368 -6.90 -13.80 15.03
C PHE A 368 -6.26 -15.03 15.70
N LEU A 369 -5.74 -14.83 16.91
CA LEU A 369 -5.27 -15.93 17.75
C LEU A 369 -6.44 -16.51 18.53
N ASN A 370 -6.71 -17.79 18.30
CA ASN A 370 -7.78 -18.54 18.96
C ASN A 370 -7.18 -19.64 19.85
N ARG A 371 -7.78 -19.90 21.01
CA ARG A 371 -7.37 -20.93 21.97
C ARG A 371 -8.58 -21.47 22.71
N ASP A 372 -8.51 -22.72 23.15
CA ASP A 372 -9.55 -23.30 24.02
C ASP A 372 -9.79 -22.42 25.24
N LEU A 373 -11.07 -22.10 25.49
CA LEU A 373 -11.49 -21.21 26.57
C LEU A 373 -11.09 -21.71 27.96
N THR A 374 -11.00 -23.01 28.14
CA THR A 374 -10.58 -23.64 29.41
C THR A 374 -9.12 -23.36 29.74
N MET A 375 -8.32 -22.97 28.77
CA MET A 375 -6.88 -22.67 28.92
C MET A 375 -6.61 -21.15 29.07
N LEU A 376 -7.65 -20.31 29.04
CA LEU A 376 -7.48 -18.86 29.14
C LEU A 376 -7.46 -18.41 30.61
N PRO A 377 -6.38 -17.72 31.08
CA PRO A 377 -6.33 -17.16 32.43
C PRO A 377 -7.29 -15.97 32.56
N THR A 378 -7.93 -15.86 33.73
CA THR A 378 -8.87 -14.75 34.06
C THR A 378 -8.29 -13.74 35.04
N ASP A 379 -7.22 -14.09 35.74
CA ASP A 379 -6.60 -13.23 36.76
C ASP A 379 -6.07 -11.92 36.18
N GLY A 380 -6.29 -10.83 36.90
CA GLY A 380 -5.87 -9.49 36.49
C GLY A 380 -6.65 -8.88 35.28
N ARG A 381 -7.79 -9.48 34.91
CA ARG A 381 -8.60 -9.03 33.75
C ARG A 381 -10.00 -8.64 34.16
N PRO A 382 -10.28 -7.34 34.38
CA PRO A 382 -11.55 -6.86 34.96
C PRO A 382 -12.80 -7.38 34.22
N ILE A 383 -12.82 -7.33 32.90
CA ILE A 383 -13.99 -7.77 32.10
C ILE A 383 -14.16 -9.28 32.16
N SER A 384 -13.05 -10.06 32.10
CA SER A 384 -13.11 -11.52 32.17
C SER A 384 -13.52 -12.03 33.56
N GLN A 385 -13.33 -11.20 34.59
CA GLN A 385 -13.82 -11.49 35.95
C GLN A 385 -15.28 -11.10 36.12
N ALA A 386 -15.72 -10.01 35.50
CA ALA A 386 -17.11 -9.51 35.61
C ALA A 386 -18.12 -10.26 34.73
N VAL A 387 -17.67 -10.81 33.59
CA VAL A 387 -18.52 -11.51 32.61
C VAL A 387 -17.98 -12.92 32.38
N PRO A 388 -18.82 -13.97 32.40
CA PRO A 388 -18.38 -15.34 32.08
C PRO A 388 -17.67 -15.40 30.73
N LEU A 389 -16.47 -15.99 30.71
CA LEU A 389 -15.58 -16.03 29.55
C LEU A 389 -16.26 -16.58 28.29
N ALA A 390 -17.09 -17.62 28.43
CA ALA A 390 -17.86 -18.19 27.32
C ALA A 390 -18.89 -17.21 26.73
N ARG A 391 -19.46 -16.30 27.54
CA ARG A 391 -20.34 -15.26 27.06
C ARG A 391 -19.57 -14.17 26.30
N LEU A 392 -18.44 -13.74 26.86
CA LEU A 392 -17.55 -12.77 26.24
C LEU A 392 -17.03 -13.29 24.87
N TYR A 393 -16.64 -14.55 24.81
CA TYR A 393 -16.20 -15.19 23.57
C TYR A 393 -17.32 -15.21 22.52
N ARG A 394 -18.52 -15.66 22.89
CA ARG A 394 -19.67 -15.66 21.94
C ARG A 394 -19.99 -14.29 21.39
N MET A 395 -19.83 -13.23 22.17
CA MET A 395 -20.05 -11.85 21.71
C MET A 395 -18.94 -11.36 20.77
N ARG A 396 -17.67 -11.74 21.02
CA ARG A 396 -16.51 -11.19 20.31
C ARG A 396 -16.04 -12.04 19.14
N LEU A 397 -16.31 -13.33 19.13
CA LEU A 397 -15.91 -14.24 18.07
C LEU A 397 -16.33 -13.77 16.66
N PRO A 398 -17.59 -13.33 16.43
CA PRO A 398 -17.98 -12.79 15.14
C PRO A 398 -17.18 -11.54 14.76
N LEU A 399 -16.83 -10.68 15.72
CA LEU A 399 -16.04 -9.47 15.49
C LEU A 399 -14.60 -9.81 15.14
N TYR A 400 -13.95 -10.74 15.87
CA TYR A 400 -12.59 -11.17 15.50
C TYR A 400 -12.55 -11.75 14.09
N ARG A 401 -13.52 -12.61 13.73
CA ARG A 401 -13.59 -13.23 12.41
C ARG A 401 -13.92 -12.25 11.28
N SER A 402 -14.70 -11.22 11.55
CA SER A 402 -14.99 -10.17 10.56
C SER A 402 -13.83 -9.20 10.33
N TRP A 403 -12.84 -9.18 11.24
CA TRP A 403 -11.69 -8.29 11.14
C TRP A 403 -10.43 -8.97 10.61
N CYS A 404 -10.28 -10.29 10.90
CA CYS A 404 -9.02 -10.98 10.62
C CYS A 404 -8.85 -11.32 9.14
N ASP A 405 -7.61 -11.19 8.68
CA ASP A 405 -7.15 -11.71 7.39
C ASP A 405 -6.81 -13.22 7.50
N ALA A 406 -6.47 -13.69 8.72
CA ALA A 406 -6.20 -15.10 9.01
C ALA A 406 -6.56 -15.46 10.46
N GLU A 407 -6.98 -16.70 10.69
CA GLU A 407 -7.22 -17.28 12.03
C GLU A 407 -6.20 -18.38 12.30
N LEU A 408 -5.52 -18.34 13.45
CA LEU A 408 -4.62 -19.40 13.92
C LEU A 408 -5.10 -19.91 15.28
N THR A 409 -5.39 -21.23 15.35
CA THR A 409 -5.68 -21.91 16.61
C THR A 409 -4.38 -22.36 17.26
N ILE A 410 -4.05 -21.76 18.40
CA ILE A 410 -2.78 -22.00 19.13
C ILE A 410 -2.94 -22.92 20.35
N THR A 411 -4.05 -23.65 20.43
CA THR A 411 -4.25 -24.64 21.51
C THR A 411 -3.17 -25.72 21.47
N GLY A 412 -2.43 -25.87 22.56
CA GLY A 412 -1.32 -26.82 22.67
C GLY A 412 0.00 -26.37 22.04
N MET A 413 0.04 -25.25 21.33
CA MET A 413 1.27 -24.72 20.77
C MET A 413 2.08 -23.94 21.81
N GLN A 414 3.41 -24.01 21.70
CA GLN A 414 4.31 -23.11 22.39
C GLN A 414 4.38 -21.77 21.64
N PRO A 415 4.73 -20.64 22.31
CA PRO A 415 4.79 -19.33 21.66
C PRO A 415 5.70 -19.28 20.43
N ASP A 416 6.84 -19.95 20.47
CA ASP A 416 7.81 -20.03 19.36
C ASP A 416 7.26 -20.79 18.15
N GLU A 417 6.44 -21.82 18.38
CA GLU A 417 5.76 -22.56 17.34
C GLU A 417 4.66 -21.73 16.69
N ALA A 418 3.82 -21.04 17.50
CA ALA A 418 2.81 -20.13 17.00
C ALA A 418 3.42 -18.99 16.17
N ALA A 419 4.54 -18.42 16.63
CA ALA A 419 5.27 -17.37 15.91
C ALA A 419 5.77 -17.85 14.55
N ARG A 420 6.36 -19.05 14.46
CA ARG A 420 6.80 -19.65 13.19
C ARG A 420 5.64 -19.83 12.22
N HIS A 421 4.51 -20.40 12.67
CA HIS A 421 3.34 -20.55 11.80
C HIS A 421 2.84 -19.21 11.25
N ILE A 422 2.84 -18.16 12.07
CA ILE A 422 2.43 -16.82 11.62
C ILE A 422 3.40 -16.29 10.57
N ILE A 423 4.71 -16.40 10.80
CA ILE A 423 5.73 -15.94 9.84
C ILE A 423 5.63 -16.71 8.51
N ASP A 424 5.36 -18.01 8.55
CA ASP A 424 5.21 -18.85 7.35
C ASP A 424 3.93 -18.53 6.55
N MET A 425 2.94 -17.86 7.17
CA MET A 425 1.70 -17.41 6.51
C MET A 425 1.85 -16.05 5.79
N LEU A 426 2.95 -15.31 6.01
CA LEU A 426 3.22 -14.02 5.38
C LEU A 426 3.80 -14.18 3.97
#